data_55d9ff231e4214ec99133f47094553fb
#
_entry.id   55d9ff231e4214ec99133f47094553fb
#
_cell.length_a   1.000
_cell.length_b   1.000
_cell.length_c   1.000
_cell.angle_alpha   90.00
_cell.angle_beta   90.00
_cell.angle_gamma   90.00
#
_symmetry.space_group_name_H-M   'P 1'
#
loop_
_entity.id
_entity.type
_entity.pdbx_description
1 polymer ?
#
loop_
_entity_poly.entity_id
_entity_poly.type
_entity_poly.pdbx_seq_one_letter_code
_entity_poly.pdbx_strand_id
1 'polypeptide(L)'
;MITASTVIVGGGVVGCAAAFFLAERGEHDVVLLERDQLGQGTSKGGLGGIRHQFEDELDVRLSKLAVAFWRSFEDRTGARHDFQQRGYLFIAETREGLAQLSEPLPLYERVGVNVEMVDRSEIERLVPGIRTDDLVGGRFGAEDGYGDPLEALAGFAGSAQLGGVKIREGVAVLEIMRESDRVTGVRISEGAISCERVLLATGCWTASLAATAGVAVPIWAYARSIMESGPYPALSRVPLTIEWESGFHFRPKGAAQRFAMPNLTSDGRVEKGPASPPAAFVPSEFAPLVVPPSLEPWVRARAAWRHPLFADLRITDSWSCFYEMTPDDHPIVGAVPGVEGLYVAAGFSGHGFMHTPATAQLVVEEMLDGRAHTLDISDLSLERFATGRRPFTPTVL
;
A
#
# COMPACT_ATOMS: atom_id res chain seq x y z
N MET A 1 -28.42 -10.51 -19.70
CA MET A 1 -27.37 -9.50 -19.49
C MET A 1 -27.33 -9.24 -17.98
N ILE A 2 -26.18 -9.34 -17.38
CA ILE A 2 -26.02 -9.05 -15.95
C ILE A 2 -25.94 -7.52 -15.83
N THR A 3 -26.60 -6.96 -14.81
CA THR A 3 -26.57 -5.52 -14.53
C THR A 3 -26.12 -5.29 -13.11
N ALA A 4 -25.44 -4.18 -12.87
CA ALA A 4 -25.08 -3.66 -11.56
C ALA A 4 -25.04 -2.12 -11.62
N SER A 5 -25.26 -1.43 -10.50
CA SER A 5 -25.05 0.02 -10.45
C SER A 5 -23.57 0.36 -10.50
N THR A 6 -22.75 -0.46 -9.83
CA THR A 6 -21.31 -0.26 -9.71
C THR A 6 -20.55 -1.58 -9.89
N VAL A 7 -19.50 -1.55 -10.69
CA VAL A 7 -18.53 -2.63 -10.82
C VAL A 7 -17.18 -2.18 -10.23
N ILE A 8 -16.67 -2.93 -9.28
CA ILE A 8 -15.30 -2.78 -8.78
C ILE A 8 -14.45 -3.83 -9.48
N VAL A 9 -13.35 -3.41 -10.10
CA VAL A 9 -12.41 -4.31 -10.76
C VAL A 9 -11.14 -4.40 -9.93
N GLY A 10 -10.84 -5.61 -9.45
CA GLY A 10 -9.70 -5.93 -8.60
C GLY A 10 -10.07 -6.23 -7.15
N GLY A 11 -9.82 -7.48 -6.74
CA GLY A 11 -10.06 -8.01 -5.39
C GLY A 11 -8.86 -7.87 -4.46
N GLY A 12 -8.08 -6.81 -4.62
CA GLY A 12 -7.06 -6.41 -3.65
C GLY A 12 -7.67 -5.73 -2.43
N VAL A 13 -6.82 -5.38 -1.45
CA VAL A 13 -7.29 -4.75 -0.20
C VAL A 13 -8.05 -3.45 -0.47
N VAL A 14 -7.63 -2.65 -1.46
CA VAL A 14 -8.30 -1.38 -1.83
C VAL A 14 -9.68 -1.63 -2.42
N GLY A 15 -9.81 -2.57 -3.37
CA GLY A 15 -11.11 -2.91 -3.96
C GLY A 15 -12.08 -3.50 -2.95
N CYS A 16 -11.62 -4.39 -2.06
CA CYS A 16 -12.44 -4.94 -0.97
C CYS A 16 -12.87 -3.87 0.03
N ALA A 17 -11.99 -2.91 0.37
CA ALA A 17 -12.33 -1.79 1.22
C ALA A 17 -13.35 -0.85 0.55
N ALA A 18 -13.21 -0.56 -0.74
CA ALA A 18 -14.19 0.23 -1.48
C ALA A 18 -15.57 -0.47 -1.52
N ALA A 19 -15.58 -1.80 -1.71
CA ALA A 19 -16.80 -2.60 -1.62
C ALA A 19 -17.46 -2.49 -0.24
N PHE A 20 -16.67 -2.53 0.84
CA PHE A 20 -17.13 -2.34 2.21
C PHE A 20 -17.77 -0.94 2.39
N PHE A 21 -17.09 0.13 1.96
CA PHE A 21 -17.63 1.49 2.12
C PHE A 21 -18.87 1.74 1.27
N LEU A 22 -18.97 1.15 0.06
CA LEU A 22 -20.19 1.20 -0.74
C LEU A 22 -21.35 0.51 -0.01
N ALA A 23 -21.14 -0.67 0.56
CA ALA A 23 -22.15 -1.39 1.35
C ALA A 23 -22.56 -0.59 2.58
N GLU A 24 -21.63 0.03 3.28
CA GLU A 24 -21.88 0.88 4.46
C GLU A 24 -22.72 2.13 4.10
N ARG A 25 -22.59 2.63 2.86
CA ARG A 25 -23.40 3.72 2.30
C ARG A 25 -24.75 3.26 1.76
N GLY A 26 -25.08 1.96 1.88
CA GLY A 26 -26.34 1.39 1.42
C GLY A 26 -26.39 1.04 -0.08
N GLU A 27 -25.25 1.04 -0.76
CA GLU A 27 -25.14 0.60 -2.15
C GLU A 27 -25.05 -0.93 -2.19
N HIS A 28 -26.15 -1.60 -2.57
CA HIS A 28 -26.26 -3.05 -2.57
C HIS A 28 -26.15 -3.69 -3.96
N ASP A 29 -26.34 -2.91 -5.03
CA ASP A 29 -26.21 -3.39 -6.42
C ASP A 29 -24.78 -3.20 -6.92
N VAL A 30 -23.83 -3.75 -6.17
CA VAL A 30 -22.40 -3.68 -6.41
C VAL A 30 -21.84 -5.05 -6.70
N VAL A 31 -20.99 -5.15 -7.73
CA VAL A 31 -20.26 -6.37 -8.10
C VAL A 31 -18.76 -6.08 -8.05
N LEU A 32 -18.02 -6.84 -7.25
CA LEU A 32 -16.56 -6.86 -7.29
C LEU A 32 -16.10 -8.06 -8.11
N LEU A 33 -15.22 -7.80 -9.09
CA LEU A 33 -14.66 -8.82 -9.99
C LEU A 33 -13.15 -8.95 -9.72
N GLU A 34 -12.72 -10.18 -9.42
CA GLU A 34 -11.31 -10.55 -9.30
C GLU A 34 -10.99 -11.66 -10.29
N ARG A 35 -9.91 -11.51 -11.06
CA ARG A 35 -9.54 -12.48 -12.09
C ARG A 35 -9.03 -13.82 -11.53
N ASP A 36 -8.43 -13.78 -10.33
CA ASP A 36 -7.92 -14.94 -9.62
C ASP A 36 -8.65 -15.11 -8.28
N GLN A 37 -7.93 -15.28 -7.19
CA GLN A 37 -8.45 -15.24 -5.83
C GLN A 37 -8.20 -13.86 -5.21
N LEU A 38 -9.04 -13.49 -4.25
CA LEU A 38 -8.88 -12.25 -3.51
C LEU A 38 -7.47 -12.13 -2.92
N GLY A 39 -6.86 -10.96 -3.07
CA GLY A 39 -5.59 -10.62 -2.47
C GLY A 39 -4.34 -11.17 -3.18
N GLN A 40 -4.46 -11.93 -4.26
CA GLN A 40 -3.32 -12.57 -4.94
C GLN A 40 -2.36 -11.58 -5.62
N GLY A 41 -2.79 -10.32 -5.81
CA GLY A 41 -1.93 -9.25 -6.33
C GLY A 41 -0.94 -8.71 -5.29
N THR A 42 -0.73 -7.41 -5.29
CA THR A 42 0.17 -6.66 -4.40
C THR A 42 -0.15 -6.87 -2.91
N SER A 43 -1.42 -7.08 -2.55
CA SER A 43 -1.87 -7.23 -1.15
C SER A 43 -1.21 -8.41 -0.44
N LYS A 44 -1.08 -9.58 -1.11
CA LYS A 44 -0.42 -10.77 -0.55
C LYS A 44 1.04 -10.53 -0.21
N GLY A 45 1.70 -9.71 -1.01
CA GLY A 45 3.12 -9.44 -0.89
C GLY A 45 3.49 -8.33 0.09
N GLY A 46 2.51 -7.64 0.68
CA GLY A 46 2.77 -6.47 1.50
C GLY A 46 3.44 -6.78 2.84
N LEU A 47 4.38 -5.93 3.27
CA LEU A 47 4.96 -6.02 4.61
C LEU A 47 3.95 -5.71 5.72
N GLY A 48 2.95 -4.88 5.41
CA GLY A 48 1.86 -4.53 6.33
C GLY A 48 2.18 -3.40 7.31
N GLY A 49 3.14 -2.53 7.00
CA GLY A 49 3.40 -1.32 7.78
C GLY A 49 2.22 -0.37 7.76
N ILE A 50 1.97 0.32 8.88
CA ILE A 50 0.95 1.36 9.07
C ILE A 50 1.61 2.50 9.83
N ARG A 51 1.73 3.67 9.22
CA ARG A 51 2.46 4.82 9.78
C ARG A 51 1.82 6.15 9.44
N HIS A 52 2.06 7.16 10.27
CA HIS A 52 1.76 8.57 10.01
C HIS A 52 2.93 9.33 9.37
N GLN A 53 4.11 8.78 9.43
CA GLN A 53 5.39 9.41 9.16
C GLN A 53 5.65 9.53 7.66
N PHE A 54 5.13 10.62 7.06
CA PHE A 54 5.33 11.03 5.67
C PHE A 54 5.81 12.48 5.60
N GLU A 55 6.36 12.86 4.46
CA GLU A 55 6.91 14.19 4.20
C GLU A 55 5.84 15.18 3.71
N ASP A 56 4.75 14.68 3.09
CA ASP A 56 3.67 15.50 2.56
C ASP A 56 2.44 15.53 3.49
N GLU A 57 1.83 16.70 3.61
CA GLU A 57 0.69 16.91 4.52
C GLU A 57 -0.51 16.04 4.16
N LEU A 58 -0.77 15.84 2.87
CA LEU A 58 -1.89 15.02 2.43
C LEU A 58 -1.72 13.57 2.87
N ASP A 59 -0.52 13.00 2.74
CA ASP A 59 -0.25 11.63 3.19
C ASP A 59 -0.36 11.49 4.71
N VAL A 60 0.12 12.49 5.47
CA VAL A 60 -0.05 12.49 6.93
C VAL A 60 -1.52 12.55 7.31
N ARG A 61 -2.34 13.35 6.62
CA ARG A 61 -3.78 13.43 6.84
C ARG A 61 -4.52 12.13 6.45
N LEU A 62 -4.16 11.53 5.30
CA LEU A 62 -4.66 10.20 4.90
C LEU A 62 -4.31 9.15 5.95
N SER A 63 -3.08 9.16 6.45
CA SER A 63 -2.64 8.24 7.51
C SER A 63 -3.44 8.43 8.79
N LYS A 64 -3.75 9.66 9.20
CA LYS A 64 -4.60 9.91 10.38
C LYS A 64 -5.97 9.28 10.23
N LEU A 65 -6.63 9.47 9.09
CA LEU A 65 -7.91 8.85 8.80
C LEU A 65 -7.80 7.33 8.79
N ALA A 66 -6.78 6.80 8.14
CA ALA A 66 -6.55 5.37 8.03
C ALA A 66 -6.25 4.72 9.39
N VAL A 67 -5.36 5.30 10.21
CA VAL A 67 -5.04 4.76 11.55
C VAL A 67 -6.26 4.79 12.47
N ALA A 68 -7.07 5.85 12.40
CA ALA A 68 -8.33 5.90 13.16
C ALA A 68 -9.26 4.74 12.75
N PHE A 69 -9.35 4.44 11.46
CA PHE A 69 -10.11 3.30 10.98
C PHE A 69 -9.50 1.96 11.44
N TRP A 70 -8.18 1.78 11.29
CA TRP A 70 -7.50 0.54 11.71
C TRP A 70 -7.72 0.23 13.19
N ARG A 71 -7.78 1.25 14.05
CA ARG A 71 -8.12 1.09 15.48
C ARG A 71 -9.55 0.63 15.71
N SER A 72 -10.49 1.01 14.86
CA SER A 72 -11.90 0.65 14.94
C SER A 72 -12.29 -0.48 13.97
N PHE A 73 -11.33 -1.15 13.37
CA PHE A 73 -11.56 -2.12 12.30
C PHE A 73 -12.53 -3.24 12.72
N GLU A 74 -12.31 -3.84 13.89
CA GLU A 74 -13.17 -4.91 14.42
C GLU A 74 -14.61 -4.42 14.67
N ASP A 75 -14.76 -3.23 15.23
CA ASP A 75 -16.08 -2.62 15.47
C ASP A 75 -16.82 -2.31 14.17
N ARG A 76 -16.09 -1.90 13.13
CA ARG A 76 -16.64 -1.50 11.83
C ARG A 76 -16.95 -2.69 10.92
N THR A 77 -16.09 -3.69 10.87
CA THR A 77 -16.19 -4.81 9.95
C THR A 77 -16.72 -6.09 10.58
N GLY A 78 -16.74 -6.19 11.91
CA GLY A 78 -17.03 -7.42 12.65
C GLY A 78 -15.93 -8.48 12.56
N ALA A 79 -14.79 -8.17 11.94
CA ALA A 79 -13.67 -9.07 11.74
C ALA A 79 -12.44 -8.61 12.53
N ARG A 80 -11.67 -9.56 13.04
CA ARG A 80 -10.39 -9.24 13.66
C ARG A 80 -9.36 -8.86 12.63
N HIS A 81 -8.51 -7.91 13.00
CA HIS A 81 -7.34 -7.52 12.26
C HIS A 81 -6.17 -7.40 13.22
N ASP A 82 -5.05 -8.05 12.90
CA ASP A 82 -3.85 -8.05 13.74
C ASP A 82 -3.09 -6.71 13.62
N PHE A 83 -3.78 -5.60 13.90
CA PHE A 83 -3.13 -4.30 13.99
C PHE A 83 -2.33 -4.20 15.29
N GLN A 84 -1.04 -4.39 15.20
CA GLN A 84 -0.09 -4.26 16.29
C GLN A 84 0.44 -2.82 16.34
N GLN A 85 -0.17 -2.01 17.19
CA GLN A 85 0.29 -0.64 17.45
C GLN A 85 1.50 -0.65 18.38
N ARG A 86 2.67 -1.00 17.80
CA ARG A 86 3.97 -1.13 18.49
C ARG A 86 4.93 -0.01 18.13
N GLY A 87 4.48 0.91 17.30
CA GLY A 87 5.28 1.99 16.77
C GLY A 87 5.98 1.64 15.44
N TYR A 88 6.55 2.68 14.89
CA TYR A 88 7.35 2.65 13.67
C TYR A 88 8.60 3.48 13.90
N LEU A 89 9.77 2.86 13.77
CA LEU A 89 11.05 3.43 14.13
C LEU A 89 11.94 3.55 12.88
N PHE A 90 12.32 4.77 12.54
CA PHE A 90 13.42 5.01 11.60
C PHE A 90 14.70 5.25 12.38
N ILE A 91 15.80 4.61 11.98
CA ILE A 91 17.12 4.80 12.58
C ILE A 91 18.11 5.30 11.54
N ALA A 92 18.97 6.25 11.93
CA ALA A 92 19.95 6.88 11.03
C ALA A 92 21.38 6.62 11.49
N GLU A 93 22.25 6.26 10.54
CA GLU A 93 23.68 6.06 10.72
C GLU A 93 24.46 7.37 10.51
N THR A 94 23.88 8.34 9.79
CA THR A 94 24.54 9.60 9.44
C THR A 94 23.81 10.82 10.03
N ARG A 95 24.55 11.90 10.23
CA ARG A 95 23.93 13.19 10.64
C ARG A 95 23.01 13.76 9.57
N GLU A 96 23.32 13.50 8.30
CA GLU A 96 22.49 13.91 7.17
C GLU A 96 21.15 13.16 7.20
N GLY A 97 21.16 11.84 7.36
CA GLY A 97 19.96 11.03 7.51
C GLY A 97 19.12 11.45 8.71
N LEU A 98 19.76 11.73 9.86
CA LEU A 98 19.04 12.23 11.03
C LEU A 98 18.41 13.61 10.79
N ALA A 99 19.08 14.50 10.07
CA ALA A 99 18.54 15.80 9.69
C ALA A 99 17.30 15.61 8.78
N GLN A 100 17.39 14.76 7.76
CA GLN A 100 16.25 14.42 6.89
C GLN A 100 15.06 13.86 7.69
N LEU A 101 15.32 12.96 8.64
CA LEU A 101 14.28 12.44 9.53
C LEU A 101 13.63 13.53 10.39
N SER A 102 14.32 14.61 10.71
CA SER A 102 13.79 15.73 11.52
C SER A 102 13.00 16.76 10.72
N GLU A 103 13.21 16.85 9.41
CA GLU A 103 12.58 17.87 8.55
C GLU A 103 11.03 17.91 8.65
N PRO A 104 10.30 16.77 8.69
CA PRO A 104 8.85 16.78 8.75
C PRO A 104 8.25 17.06 10.13
N LEU A 105 9.04 17.17 11.21
CA LEU A 105 8.50 17.36 12.58
C LEU A 105 7.54 18.55 12.72
N PRO A 106 7.81 19.74 12.12
CA PRO A 106 6.87 20.87 12.20
C PRO A 106 5.53 20.57 11.50
N LEU A 107 5.53 19.71 10.48
CA LEU A 107 4.31 19.23 9.83
C LEU A 107 3.51 18.35 10.78
N TYR A 108 4.16 17.37 11.44
CA TYR A 108 3.48 16.48 12.38
C TYR A 108 2.86 17.24 13.55
N GLU A 109 3.58 18.19 14.12
CA GLU A 109 3.05 19.07 15.17
C GLU A 109 1.81 19.83 14.68
N ARG A 110 1.89 20.46 13.50
CA ARG A 110 0.77 21.24 12.92
C ARG A 110 -0.48 20.42 12.68
N VAL A 111 -0.32 19.16 12.23
CA VAL A 111 -1.46 18.27 11.96
C VAL A 111 -1.85 17.39 13.15
N GLY A 112 -1.17 17.52 14.28
CA GLY A 112 -1.47 16.81 15.52
C GLY A 112 -1.18 15.30 15.41
N VAL A 113 0.02 14.96 14.93
CA VAL A 113 0.58 13.59 14.92
C VAL A 113 1.74 13.54 15.89
N ASN A 114 1.75 12.55 16.77
CA ASN A 114 2.78 12.40 17.78
C ASN A 114 3.97 11.56 17.24
N VAL A 115 5.02 12.27 16.83
CA VAL A 115 6.27 11.68 16.34
C VAL A 115 7.43 12.41 17.02
N GLU A 116 8.40 11.66 17.50
CA GLU A 116 9.54 12.21 18.25
C GLU A 116 10.89 11.74 17.69
N MET A 117 11.90 12.57 17.86
CA MET A 117 13.29 12.14 17.65
C MET A 117 13.77 11.38 18.87
N VAL A 118 14.49 10.28 18.62
CA VAL A 118 14.98 9.37 19.66
C VAL A 118 16.50 9.23 19.59
N ASP A 119 17.13 9.14 20.75
CA ASP A 119 18.55 8.86 20.86
C ASP A 119 18.86 7.35 20.87
N ARG A 120 20.16 7.00 20.96
CA ARG A 120 20.63 5.60 20.99
C ARG A 120 20.06 4.80 22.15
N SER A 121 19.93 5.41 23.31
CA SER A 121 19.44 4.75 24.52
C SER A 121 17.95 4.41 24.38
N GLU A 122 17.19 5.31 23.77
CA GLU A 122 15.80 5.10 23.49
C GLU A 122 15.57 4.05 22.39
N ILE A 123 16.40 4.05 21.34
CA ILE A 123 16.39 3.01 20.31
C ILE A 123 16.62 1.63 20.93
N GLU A 124 17.60 1.49 21.83
CA GLU A 124 17.88 0.23 22.52
C GLU A 124 16.72 -0.18 23.44
N ARG A 125 16.05 0.77 24.08
CA ARG A 125 14.85 0.50 24.88
C ARG A 125 13.68 0.00 24.02
N LEU A 126 13.50 0.58 22.82
CA LEU A 126 12.45 0.18 21.88
C LEU A 126 12.72 -1.17 21.23
N VAL A 127 13.99 -1.47 20.93
CA VAL A 127 14.45 -2.72 20.30
C VAL A 127 15.60 -3.30 21.12
N PRO A 128 15.32 -4.04 22.19
CA PRO A 128 16.35 -4.52 23.12
C PRO A 128 17.42 -5.37 22.46
N GLY A 129 18.67 -4.97 22.61
CA GLY A 129 19.84 -5.66 22.05
C GLY A 129 20.18 -5.28 20.60
N ILE A 130 19.50 -4.32 20.02
CA ILE A 130 19.88 -3.76 18.72
C ILE A 130 21.24 -3.08 18.78
N ARG A 131 22.05 -3.20 17.74
CA ARG A 131 23.31 -2.46 17.64
C ARG A 131 23.03 -0.98 17.45
N THR A 132 23.63 -0.14 18.29
CA THR A 132 23.45 1.32 18.28
C THR A 132 24.75 2.10 18.18
N ASP A 133 25.91 1.46 18.21
CA ASP A 133 27.23 2.11 18.21
C ASP A 133 27.52 2.89 16.92
N ASP A 134 26.93 2.49 15.80
CA ASP A 134 26.99 3.13 14.50
C ASP A 134 25.87 4.14 14.24
N LEU A 135 24.87 4.24 15.12
CA LEU A 135 23.72 5.14 14.94
C LEU A 135 24.01 6.53 15.49
N VAL A 136 23.35 7.53 14.92
CA VAL A 136 23.35 8.91 15.43
C VAL A 136 22.01 9.29 16.08
N GLY A 137 20.94 8.52 15.86
CA GLY A 137 19.60 8.71 16.41
C GLY A 137 18.54 8.12 15.50
N GLY A 138 17.30 8.51 15.72
CA GLY A 138 16.18 8.05 14.93
C GLY A 138 14.93 8.90 15.10
N ARG A 139 13.84 8.47 14.46
CA ARG A 139 12.49 9.06 14.55
C ARG A 139 11.50 7.95 14.89
N PHE A 140 10.64 8.18 15.86
CA PHE A 140 9.68 7.20 16.36
C PHE A 140 8.26 7.75 16.42
N GLY A 141 7.31 6.99 15.85
CA GLY A 141 5.87 7.23 15.95
C GLY A 141 5.23 6.13 16.77
N ALA A 142 4.86 6.41 18.02
CA ALA A 142 4.29 5.41 18.94
C ALA A 142 2.90 4.92 18.51
N GLU A 143 2.16 5.76 17.78
CA GLU A 143 0.81 5.44 17.31
C GLU A 143 0.79 4.66 15.99
N ASP A 144 1.95 4.46 15.39
CA ASP A 144 2.18 3.66 14.21
C ASP A 144 2.27 2.17 14.55
N GLY A 145 2.41 1.33 13.54
CA GLY A 145 2.57 -0.09 13.75
C GLY A 145 2.52 -0.90 12.46
N TYR A 146 1.96 -2.08 12.56
CA TYR A 146 1.85 -3.01 11.43
C TYR A 146 0.65 -3.95 11.61
N GLY A 147 0.17 -4.50 10.51
CA GLY A 147 -0.92 -5.47 10.49
C GLY A 147 -0.72 -6.54 9.41
N ASP A 148 -1.70 -7.40 9.23
CA ASP A 148 -1.72 -8.39 8.15
C ASP A 148 -2.66 -7.94 7.03
N PRO A 149 -2.14 -7.67 5.80
CA PRO A 149 -2.98 -7.21 4.71
C PRO A 149 -4.05 -8.19 4.27
N LEU A 150 -3.81 -9.51 4.41
CA LEU A 150 -4.79 -10.52 4.00
C LEU A 150 -5.91 -10.69 5.03
N GLU A 151 -5.61 -10.56 6.32
CA GLU A 151 -6.64 -10.55 7.37
C GLU A 151 -7.55 -9.33 7.21
N ALA A 152 -6.97 -8.15 6.98
CA ALA A 152 -7.73 -6.93 6.71
C ALA A 152 -8.60 -7.06 5.46
N LEU A 153 -8.04 -7.58 4.36
CA LEU A 153 -8.77 -7.84 3.14
C LEU A 153 -9.96 -8.77 3.36
N ALA A 154 -9.76 -9.88 4.08
CA ALA A 154 -10.82 -10.83 4.40
C ALA A 154 -11.93 -10.17 5.22
N GLY A 155 -11.59 -9.31 6.19
CA GLY A 155 -12.54 -8.54 6.98
C GLY A 155 -13.37 -7.58 6.12
N PHE A 156 -12.75 -6.81 5.24
CA PHE A 156 -13.45 -5.93 4.29
C PHE A 156 -14.37 -6.73 3.36
N ALA A 157 -13.84 -7.78 2.73
CA ALA A 157 -14.60 -8.60 1.78
C ALA A 157 -15.82 -9.26 2.45
N GLY A 158 -15.63 -9.87 3.63
CA GLY A 158 -16.70 -10.52 4.38
C GLY A 158 -17.78 -9.53 4.79
N SER A 159 -17.40 -8.36 5.30
CA SER A 159 -18.35 -7.31 5.67
C SER A 159 -19.10 -6.75 4.44
N ALA A 160 -18.42 -6.52 3.32
CA ALA A 160 -19.04 -6.10 2.07
C ALA A 160 -20.09 -7.12 1.58
N GLN A 161 -19.79 -8.42 1.65
CA GLN A 161 -20.71 -9.48 1.27
C GLN A 161 -21.94 -9.53 2.19
N LEU A 162 -21.76 -9.36 3.50
CA LEU A 162 -22.86 -9.24 4.44
C LEU A 162 -23.74 -8.01 4.14
N GLY A 163 -23.14 -6.94 3.63
CA GLY A 163 -23.83 -5.75 3.16
C GLY A 163 -24.44 -5.88 1.76
N GLY A 164 -24.42 -7.08 1.12
CA GLY A 164 -25.09 -7.36 -0.14
C GLY A 164 -24.21 -7.25 -1.40
N VAL A 165 -22.93 -6.86 -1.28
CA VAL A 165 -22.02 -6.81 -2.42
C VAL A 165 -21.72 -8.22 -2.94
N LYS A 166 -21.79 -8.40 -4.25
CA LYS A 166 -21.48 -9.67 -4.92
C LYS A 166 -20.00 -9.70 -5.28
N ILE A 167 -19.24 -10.61 -4.69
CA ILE A 167 -17.83 -10.84 -5.02
C ILE A 167 -17.73 -12.06 -5.94
N ARG A 168 -17.07 -11.89 -7.08
CA ARG A 168 -16.84 -12.96 -8.07
C ARG A 168 -15.34 -13.11 -8.32
N GLU A 169 -14.80 -14.21 -7.87
CA GLU A 169 -13.43 -14.64 -8.15
C GLU A 169 -13.36 -15.47 -9.44
N GLY A 170 -12.19 -15.55 -10.06
CA GLY A 170 -11.98 -16.24 -11.32
C GLY A 170 -12.57 -15.51 -12.54
N VAL A 171 -12.91 -14.20 -12.42
CA VAL A 171 -13.55 -13.42 -13.48
C VAL A 171 -12.67 -12.25 -13.89
N ALA A 172 -12.00 -12.38 -15.02
CA ALA A 172 -11.19 -11.32 -15.59
C ALA A 172 -12.05 -10.29 -16.34
N VAL A 173 -11.86 -9.02 -16.03
CA VAL A 173 -12.36 -7.91 -16.86
C VAL A 173 -11.36 -7.69 -17.99
N LEU A 174 -11.85 -7.72 -19.23
CA LEU A 174 -11.06 -7.63 -20.45
C LEU A 174 -11.07 -6.21 -21.05
N GLU A 175 -12.16 -5.46 -20.79
CA GLU A 175 -12.38 -4.15 -21.40
C GLU A 175 -13.36 -3.33 -20.57
N ILE A 176 -13.12 -2.03 -20.47
CA ILE A 176 -14.09 -1.04 -20.00
C ILE A 176 -14.91 -0.56 -21.20
N MET A 177 -16.20 -0.84 -21.16
CA MET A 177 -17.12 -0.46 -22.22
C MET A 177 -17.61 0.98 -22.00
N ARG A 178 -17.60 1.79 -23.06
CA ARG A 178 -18.13 3.16 -23.01
C ARG A 178 -18.86 3.55 -24.29
N GLU A 179 -19.78 4.49 -24.17
CA GLU A 179 -20.39 5.21 -25.28
C GLU A 179 -20.04 6.69 -25.13
N SER A 180 -19.38 7.24 -26.13
CA SER A 180 -18.80 8.59 -26.06
C SER A 180 -17.88 8.76 -24.86
N ASP A 181 -18.23 9.60 -23.92
CA ASP A 181 -17.52 9.95 -22.70
C ASP A 181 -18.05 9.28 -21.42
N ARG A 182 -19.01 8.34 -21.56
CA ARG A 182 -19.67 7.68 -20.42
C ARG A 182 -19.42 6.18 -20.42
N VAL A 183 -19.09 5.63 -19.25
CA VAL A 183 -19.03 4.17 -19.01
C VAL A 183 -20.42 3.55 -19.19
N THR A 184 -20.48 2.40 -19.86
CA THR A 184 -21.72 1.60 -20.04
C THR A 184 -21.60 0.19 -19.45
N GLY A 185 -20.40 -0.20 -19.03
CA GLY A 185 -20.17 -1.50 -18.41
C GLY A 185 -18.74 -2.02 -18.55
N VAL A 186 -18.60 -3.30 -18.30
CA VAL A 186 -17.35 -4.04 -18.47
C VAL A 186 -17.58 -5.31 -19.29
N ARG A 187 -16.60 -5.68 -20.12
CA ARG A 187 -16.54 -6.96 -20.81
C ARG A 187 -15.76 -7.98 -19.98
N ILE A 188 -16.32 -9.15 -19.84
CA ILE A 188 -15.70 -10.31 -19.21
C ILE A 188 -15.69 -11.48 -20.22
N SER A 189 -14.97 -12.58 -19.91
CA SER A 189 -14.90 -13.75 -20.80
C SER A 189 -16.27 -14.35 -21.11
N GLU A 190 -17.21 -14.26 -20.17
CA GLU A 190 -18.56 -14.86 -20.28
C GLU A 190 -19.63 -13.90 -20.84
N GLY A 191 -19.22 -12.70 -21.31
CA GLY A 191 -20.13 -11.70 -21.84
C GLY A 191 -19.84 -10.29 -21.32
N ALA A 192 -20.88 -9.57 -20.90
CA ALA A 192 -20.76 -8.20 -20.39
C ALA A 192 -21.63 -7.98 -19.14
N ILE A 193 -21.18 -7.05 -18.30
CA ILE A 193 -21.95 -6.50 -17.18
C ILE A 193 -22.18 -5.04 -17.47
N SER A 194 -23.45 -4.64 -17.61
CA SER A 194 -23.81 -3.23 -17.76
C SER A 194 -23.78 -2.54 -16.40
N CYS A 195 -23.16 -1.37 -16.33
CA CYS A 195 -23.12 -0.57 -15.11
C CYS A 195 -22.93 0.93 -15.43
N GLU A 196 -23.24 1.76 -14.45
CA GLU A 196 -23.08 3.22 -14.54
C GLU A 196 -21.71 3.67 -14.01
N ARG A 197 -21.13 2.90 -13.08
CA ARG A 197 -19.85 3.24 -12.42
C ARG A 197 -18.91 2.05 -12.45
N VAL A 198 -17.64 2.32 -12.75
CA VAL A 198 -16.54 1.36 -12.68
C VAL A 198 -15.42 1.95 -11.84
N LEU A 199 -15.00 1.24 -10.79
CA LEU A 199 -13.80 1.55 -10.02
C LEU A 199 -12.67 0.61 -10.42
N LEU A 200 -11.56 1.16 -10.91
CA LEU A 200 -10.31 0.42 -11.16
C LEU A 200 -9.46 0.40 -9.87
N ALA A 201 -9.44 -0.76 -9.20
CA ALA A 201 -8.59 -1.06 -8.05
C ALA A 201 -7.61 -2.21 -8.38
N THR A 202 -7.08 -2.17 -9.61
CA THR A 202 -6.35 -3.28 -10.24
C THR A 202 -4.84 -3.17 -10.08
N GLY A 203 -4.36 -2.32 -9.16
CA GLY A 203 -2.94 -2.17 -8.86
C GLY A 203 -2.11 -1.86 -10.12
N CYS A 204 -1.01 -2.55 -10.32
CA CYS A 204 -0.13 -2.35 -11.46
C CYS A 204 -0.76 -2.72 -12.83
N TRP A 205 -1.93 -3.36 -12.87
CA TRP A 205 -2.67 -3.63 -14.11
C TRP A 205 -3.64 -2.52 -14.50
N THR A 206 -3.75 -1.45 -13.70
CA THR A 206 -4.67 -0.34 -13.94
C THR A 206 -4.39 0.35 -15.28
N ALA A 207 -3.12 0.56 -15.63
CA ALA A 207 -2.75 1.21 -16.88
C ALA A 207 -3.27 0.46 -18.12
N SER A 208 -3.11 -0.87 -18.15
CA SER A 208 -3.55 -1.67 -19.29
C SER A 208 -5.07 -1.73 -19.41
N LEU A 209 -5.79 -1.82 -18.29
CA LEU A 209 -7.25 -1.87 -18.33
C LEU A 209 -7.85 -0.49 -18.67
N ALA A 210 -7.33 0.60 -18.10
CA ALA A 210 -7.75 1.96 -18.44
C ALA A 210 -7.53 2.30 -19.93
N ALA A 211 -6.45 1.76 -20.53
CA ALA A 211 -6.16 1.94 -21.95
C ALA A 211 -7.29 1.40 -22.86
N THR A 212 -8.06 0.40 -22.42
CA THR A 212 -9.23 -0.11 -23.18
C THR A 212 -10.35 0.92 -23.28
N ALA A 213 -10.42 1.86 -22.33
CA ALA A 213 -11.30 3.03 -22.37
C ALA A 213 -10.63 4.26 -23.00
N GLY A 214 -9.43 4.12 -23.60
CA GLY A 214 -8.67 5.23 -24.19
C GLY A 214 -8.03 6.17 -23.16
N VAL A 215 -7.85 5.74 -21.93
CA VAL A 215 -7.26 6.52 -20.83
C VAL A 215 -5.83 6.08 -20.56
N ALA A 216 -4.90 7.02 -20.58
CA ALA A 216 -3.51 6.79 -20.18
C ALA A 216 -3.36 7.02 -18.67
N VAL A 217 -2.96 5.98 -17.93
CA VAL A 217 -2.70 6.04 -16.50
C VAL A 217 -1.22 5.71 -16.28
N PRO A 218 -0.40 6.62 -15.72
CA PRO A 218 1.03 6.43 -15.58
C PRO A 218 1.38 5.57 -14.37
N ILE A 219 1.01 4.30 -14.40
CA ILE A 219 1.33 3.30 -13.37
C ILE A 219 2.19 2.22 -13.99
N TRP A 220 3.24 1.81 -13.30
CA TRP A 220 4.06 0.66 -13.66
C TRP A 220 4.39 -0.22 -12.47
N ALA A 221 4.74 -1.47 -12.73
CA ALA A 221 5.12 -2.42 -11.71
C ALA A 221 6.61 -2.34 -11.38
N TYR A 222 6.95 -2.38 -10.10
CA TYR A 222 8.31 -2.48 -9.61
C TYR A 222 8.42 -3.62 -8.58
N ALA A 223 9.33 -4.57 -8.82
CA ALA A 223 9.46 -5.73 -7.96
C ALA A 223 10.08 -5.37 -6.60
N ARG A 224 9.53 -5.95 -5.55
CA ARG A 224 10.06 -5.90 -4.17
C ARG A 224 10.04 -7.30 -3.58
N SER A 225 11.00 -7.59 -2.72
CA SER A 225 11.12 -8.90 -2.08
C SER A 225 10.98 -8.80 -0.57
N ILE A 226 10.35 -9.80 0.00
CA ILE A 226 10.18 -9.97 1.45
C ILE A 226 10.71 -11.35 1.82
N MET A 227 11.32 -11.44 2.99
CA MET A 227 11.77 -12.70 3.58
C MET A 227 11.16 -12.86 4.96
N GLU A 228 10.83 -14.08 5.32
CA GLU A 228 10.31 -14.42 6.64
C GLU A 228 11.26 -15.40 7.32
N SER A 229 11.49 -15.19 8.61
CA SER A 229 12.39 -16.03 9.41
C SER A 229 11.66 -17.09 10.21
N GLY A 230 12.40 -17.99 10.81
CA GLY A 230 11.98 -18.75 11.99
C GLY A 230 11.70 -17.84 13.20
N PRO A 231 11.33 -18.43 14.35
CA PRO A 231 10.87 -17.67 15.51
C PRO A 231 12.00 -16.93 16.26
N TYR A 232 11.72 -15.67 16.61
CA TYR A 232 12.51 -14.82 17.50
C TYR A 232 11.59 -14.21 18.57
N PRO A 233 11.16 -14.96 19.59
CA PRO A 233 10.15 -14.50 20.57
C PRO A 233 10.55 -13.23 21.31
N ALA A 234 11.85 -13.01 21.56
CA ALA A 234 12.35 -11.80 22.21
C ALA A 234 12.06 -10.52 21.42
N LEU A 235 11.88 -10.64 20.09
CA LEU A 235 11.60 -9.51 19.19
C LEU A 235 10.13 -9.47 18.74
N SER A 236 9.23 -10.24 19.35
CA SER A 236 7.82 -10.33 18.93
C SER A 236 6.99 -9.07 19.20
N ARG A 237 7.55 -8.09 19.92
CA ARG A 237 6.83 -6.86 20.34
C ARG A 237 7.58 -5.56 20.01
N VAL A 238 8.62 -5.65 19.20
CA VAL A 238 9.39 -4.46 18.78
C VAL A 238 8.61 -3.68 17.69
N PRO A 239 8.89 -2.37 17.53
CA PRO A 239 8.33 -1.59 16.42
C PRO A 239 8.81 -2.13 15.07
N LEU A 240 8.08 -1.81 13.99
CA LEU A 240 8.63 -1.91 12.65
C LEU A 240 9.81 -0.95 12.56
N THR A 241 10.99 -1.48 12.29
CA THR A 241 12.26 -0.73 12.31
C THR A 241 12.84 -0.64 10.91
N ILE A 242 13.20 0.57 10.48
CA ILE A 242 13.81 0.86 9.18
C ILE A 242 15.14 1.58 9.37
N GLU A 243 16.16 1.13 8.72
CA GLU A 243 17.42 1.85 8.54
C GLU A 243 17.27 2.85 7.40
N TRP A 244 17.46 4.14 7.70
CA TRP A 244 17.22 5.21 6.75
C TRP A 244 18.13 5.13 5.51
N GLU A 245 19.41 4.89 5.70
CA GLU A 245 20.40 4.87 4.63
C GLU A 245 20.35 3.61 3.77
N SER A 246 20.15 2.45 4.39
CA SER A 246 20.16 1.16 3.69
C SER A 246 18.80 0.73 3.18
N GLY A 247 17.73 1.31 3.72
CA GLY A 247 16.37 0.88 3.45
C GLY A 247 16.05 -0.54 3.96
N PHE A 248 16.91 -1.14 4.78
CA PHE A 248 16.63 -2.42 5.40
C PHE A 248 15.58 -2.27 6.49
N HIS A 249 14.53 -3.09 6.43
CA HIS A 249 13.52 -3.08 7.47
C HIS A 249 13.24 -4.46 8.01
N PHE A 250 12.81 -4.50 9.27
CA PHE A 250 12.29 -5.70 9.88
C PHE A 250 11.12 -5.41 10.80
N ARG A 251 10.23 -6.37 10.94
CA ARG A 251 9.12 -6.32 11.87
C ARG A 251 8.69 -7.71 12.33
N PRO A 252 8.07 -7.84 13.50
CA PRO A 252 7.46 -9.09 13.94
C PRO A 252 6.29 -9.55 13.06
N LYS A 253 6.16 -10.88 12.94
CA LYS A 253 4.94 -11.57 12.49
C LYS A 253 4.69 -12.72 13.48
N GLY A 254 3.91 -12.46 14.52
CA GLY A 254 3.87 -13.35 15.69
C GLY A 254 5.25 -13.50 16.31
N ALA A 255 5.77 -14.71 16.40
CA ALA A 255 7.14 -14.97 16.85
C ALA A 255 8.21 -14.87 15.74
N ALA A 256 7.83 -14.93 14.48
CA ALA A 256 8.75 -14.76 13.35
C ALA A 256 9.10 -13.30 13.10
N GLN A 257 10.05 -13.05 12.20
CA GLN A 257 10.37 -11.72 11.70
C GLN A 257 10.21 -11.68 10.20
N ARG A 258 9.66 -10.59 9.69
CA ARG A 258 9.64 -10.26 8.26
C ARG A 258 10.66 -9.19 7.98
N PHE A 259 11.40 -9.39 6.90
CA PHE A 259 12.42 -8.49 6.41
C PHE A 259 12.03 -7.98 5.04
N ALA A 260 12.16 -6.69 4.83
CA ALA A 260 12.06 -6.07 3.51
C ALA A 260 13.31 -5.21 3.27
N MET A 261 13.62 -5.02 1.99
CA MET A 261 14.77 -4.24 1.57
C MET A 261 14.48 -3.65 0.20
N PRO A 262 15.16 -2.56 -0.16
CA PRO A 262 15.21 -2.11 -1.54
C PRO A 262 15.88 -3.16 -2.42
N ASN A 263 15.68 -3.09 -3.72
CA ASN A 263 16.44 -3.88 -4.65
C ASN A 263 17.92 -3.49 -4.60
N LEU A 264 18.78 -4.43 -5.00
CA LEU A 264 20.20 -4.18 -5.14
C LEU A 264 20.55 -4.10 -6.63
N THR A 265 21.41 -3.16 -6.97
CA THR A 265 22.06 -3.11 -8.26
C THR A 265 22.98 -4.30 -8.46
N SER A 266 23.43 -4.56 -9.69
CA SER A 266 24.33 -5.69 -10.01
C SER A 266 25.66 -5.64 -9.25
N ASP A 267 26.08 -4.46 -8.77
CA ASP A 267 27.26 -4.26 -7.93
C ASP A 267 26.95 -4.25 -6.42
N GLY A 268 25.73 -4.63 -6.04
CA GLY A 268 25.29 -4.81 -4.65
C GLY A 268 24.97 -3.51 -3.90
N ARG A 269 24.85 -2.39 -4.60
CA ARG A 269 24.37 -1.14 -3.99
C ARG A 269 22.85 -1.13 -3.90
N VAL A 270 22.34 -0.36 -2.95
CA VAL A 270 20.91 -0.09 -2.84
C VAL A 270 20.43 0.65 -4.08
N GLU A 271 19.47 0.07 -4.78
CA GLU A 271 18.82 0.69 -5.92
C GLU A 271 17.79 1.71 -5.41
N LYS A 272 18.07 2.98 -5.61
CA LYS A 272 17.04 4.01 -5.51
C LYS A 272 16.08 3.75 -6.67
N GLY A 273 14.81 3.50 -6.40
CA GLY A 273 13.81 3.07 -7.36
C GLY A 273 13.89 3.77 -8.73
N PRO A 274 13.32 3.22 -9.78
CA PRO A 274 13.48 3.77 -11.13
C PRO A 274 12.88 5.17 -11.17
N ALA A 275 13.74 6.16 -11.47
CA ALA A 275 13.34 7.55 -11.69
C ALA A 275 12.41 7.73 -12.92
N SER A 276 12.18 6.66 -13.69
CA SER A 276 11.36 6.64 -14.90
C SER A 276 10.76 5.25 -15.11
N PRO A 277 9.55 5.15 -15.69
CA PRO A 277 8.98 3.87 -16.03
C PRO A 277 9.91 3.10 -16.96
N PRO A 278 10.20 1.82 -16.66
CA PRO A 278 10.87 0.96 -17.64
C PRO A 278 10.00 0.92 -18.91
N ALA A 279 10.64 0.94 -20.08
CA ALA A 279 9.91 0.82 -21.35
C ALA A 279 9.01 -0.44 -21.29
N ALA A 280 7.71 -0.23 -21.07
CA ALA A 280 6.64 -1.20 -21.14
C ALA A 280 6.84 -2.51 -20.35
N PHE A 281 6.91 -2.47 -19.02
CA PHE A 281 6.62 -3.66 -18.22
C PHE A 281 5.16 -3.62 -17.74
N VAL A 282 4.28 -4.30 -18.47
CA VAL A 282 2.94 -4.65 -17.99
C VAL A 282 3.01 -6.11 -17.58
N PRO A 283 2.77 -6.45 -16.31
CA PRO A 283 2.64 -7.86 -15.93
C PRO A 283 1.44 -8.46 -16.66
N SER A 284 1.68 -9.13 -17.78
CA SER A 284 0.61 -9.76 -18.56
C SER A 284 0.04 -11.00 -17.86
N GLU A 285 0.81 -11.60 -16.95
CA GLU A 285 0.43 -12.78 -16.17
C GLU A 285 1.06 -12.71 -14.78
N PHE A 286 0.48 -13.42 -13.81
CA PHE A 286 1.11 -13.68 -12.50
C PHE A 286 2.26 -14.68 -12.63
N ALA A 287 3.26 -14.38 -13.46
CA ALA A 287 4.49 -15.14 -13.37
C ALA A 287 5.04 -14.95 -11.94
N PRO A 288 5.36 -16.01 -11.22
CA PRO A 288 5.94 -15.88 -9.90
C PRO A 288 7.23 -15.06 -10.04
N LEU A 289 7.26 -13.90 -9.39
CA LEU A 289 8.48 -13.12 -9.30
C LEU A 289 9.50 -13.93 -8.53
N VAL A 290 10.67 -14.08 -9.11
CA VAL A 290 11.78 -14.79 -8.46
C VAL A 290 12.48 -13.80 -7.53
N VAL A 291 12.65 -14.18 -6.26
CA VAL A 291 13.52 -13.44 -5.35
C VAL A 291 14.95 -13.49 -5.88
N PRO A 292 15.60 -12.34 -6.12
CA PRO A 292 16.98 -12.35 -6.59
C PRO A 292 17.91 -13.12 -5.65
N PRO A 293 18.73 -14.06 -6.15
CA PRO A 293 19.60 -14.89 -5.29
C PRO A 293 20.59 -14.09 -4.44
N SER A 294 20.93 -12.88 -4.83
CA SER A 294 21.82 -11.97 -4.08
C SER A 294 21.16 -11.37 -2.84
N LEU A 295 19.84 -11.34 -2.74
CA LEU A 295 19.14 -10.66 -1.65
C LEU A 295 19.24 -11.42 -0.32
N GLU A 296 19.10 -12.73 -0.31
CA GLU A 296 19.14 -13.49 0.94
C GLU A 296 20.50 -13.36 1.67
N PRO A 297 21.66 -13.52 1.00
CA PRO A 297 22.96 -13.27 1.65
C PRO A 297 23.09 -11.85 2.21
N TRP A 298 22.59 -10.86 1.47
CA TRP A 298 22.60 -9.46 1.91
C TRP A 298 21.74 -9.26 3.17
N VAL A 299 20.51 -9.78 3.16
CA VAL A 299 19.60 -9.70 4.31
C VAL A 299 20.20 -10.37 5.54
N ARG A 300 20.77 -11.56 5.39
CA ARG A 300 21.43 -12.26 6.51
C ARG A 300 22.58 -11.44 7.09
N ALA A 301 23.42 -10.89 6.24
CA ALA A 301 24.55 -10.07 6.67
C ALA A 301 24.09 -8.78 7.37
N ARG A 302 23.11 -8.08 6.78
CA ARG A 302 22.61 -6.81 7.36
C ARG A 302 21.83 -7.04 8.65
N ALA A 303 20.97 -8.06 8.70
CA ALA A 303 20.25 -8.42 9.91
C ALA A 303 21.20 -8.80 11.06
N ALA A 304 22.19 -9.67 10.80
CA ALA A 304 23.19 -10.04 11.78
C ALA A 304 24.05 -8.85 12.26
N TRP A 305 24.34 -7.92 11.36
CA TRP A 305 25.01 -6.67 11.71
C TRP A 305 24.14 -5.82 12.65
N ARG A 306 22.85 -5.64 12.31
CA ARG A 306 21.95 -4.76 13.06
C ARG A 306 21.53 -5.36 14.40
N HIS A 307 21.32 -6.66 14.47
CA HIS A 307 20.89 -7.28 15.73
C HIS A 307 21.55 -8.63 15.96
N PRO A 308 22.31 -8.80 17.08
CA PRO A 308 23.06 -10.04 17.36
C PRO A 308 22.20 -11.31 17.36
N LEU A 309 20.91 -11.24 17.72
CA LEU A 309 20.00 -12.40 17.66
C LEU A 309 19.84 -12.95 16.23
N PHE A 310 20.13 -12.18 15.21
CA PHE A 310 20.07 -12.62 13.81
C PHE A 310 21.40 -13.20 13.29
N ALA A 311 22.42 -13.41 14.15
CA ALA A 311 23.70 -13.98 13.72
C ALA A 311 23.52 -15.32 12.96
N ASP A 312 22.60 -16.16 13.43
CA ASP A 312 22.23 -17.42 12.80
C ASP A 312 20.85 -17.35 12.12
N LEU A 313 20.56 -16.24 11.46
CA LEU A 313 19.26 -16.00 10.82
C LEU A 313 18.90 -17.13 9.86
N ARG A 314 17.77 -17.78 10.11
CA ARG A 314 17.19 -18.80 9.24
C ARG A 314 15.98 -18.22 8.53
N ILE A 315 16.10 -18.05 7.22
CA ILE A 315 14.97 -17.72 6.35
C ILE A 315 14.15 -19.00 6.13
N THR A 316 12.87 -18.91 6.37
CA THR A 316 11.91 -20.01 6.24
C THR A 316 11.01 -19.87 5.03
N ASP A 317 10.81 -18.63 4.57
CA ASP A 317 10.04 -18.31 3.38
C ASP A 317 10.56 -17.02 2.73
N SER A 318 10.36 -16.88 1.42
CA SER A 318 10.69 -15.66 0.67
C SER A 318 9.81 -15.53 -0.56
N TRP A 319 9.39 -14.32 -0.86
CA TRP A 319 8.59 -14.01 -2.04
C TRP A 319 8.90 -12.64 -2.58
N SER A 320 8.56 -12.42 -3.85
CA SER A 320 8.55 -11.11 -4.46
C SER A 320 7.13 -10.70 -4.82
N CYS A 321 6.87 -9.40 -4.74
CA CYS A 321 5.61 -8.78 -5.13
C CYS A 321 5.89 -7.52 -5.94
N PHE A 322 4.83 -6.89 -6.46
CA PHE A 322 4.93 -5.62 -7.14
C PHE A 322 4.57 -4.45 -6.24
N TYR A 323 5.33 -3.37 -6.32
CA TYR A 323 4.85 -2.03 -6.06
C TYR A 323 4.27 -1.46 -7.35
N GLU A 324 3.16 -0.79 -7.24
CA GLU A 324 2.49 -0.05 -8.30
C GLU A 324 2.94 1.41 -8.25
N MET A 325 3.99 1.73 -9.02
CA MET A 325 4.64 3.03 -8.99
C MET A 325 3.93 4.06 -9.86
N THR A 326 3.97 5.31 -9.44
CA THR A 326 3.59 6.50 -10.21
C THR A 326 4.78 7.45 -10.34
N PRO A 327 4.75 8.46 -11.25
CA PRO A 327 5.88 9.38 -11.44
C PRO A 327 6.24 10.26 -10.24
N ASP A 328 5.34 10.39 -9.28
CA ASP A 328 5.49 11.22 -8.08
C ASP A 328 5.35 10.42 -6.78
N ASP A 329 5.39 9.11 -6.87
CA ASP A 329 5.26 8.15 -5.75
C ASP A 329 3.93 8.23 -4.97
N HIS A 330 2.92 8.95 -5.48
CA HIS A 330 1.62 9.11 -4.82
C HIS A 330 0.50 8.44 -5.62
N PRO A 331 -0.55 7.94 -4.93
CA PRO A 331 -1.62 7.22 -5.60
C PRO A 331 -2.44 8.12 -6.53
N ILE A 332 -3.12 7.48 -7.46
CA ILE A 332 -4.18 8.10 -8.25
C ILE A 332 -5.50 7.67 -7.65
N VAL A 333 -6.26 8.63 -7.12
CA VAL A 333 -7.55 8.38 -6.45
C VAL A 333 -8.57 9.38 -6.96
N GLY A 334 -9.72 8.89 -7.44
CA GLY A 334 -10.84 9.72 -7.86
C GLY A 334 -11.33 9.44 -9.27
N ALA A 335 -12.18 10.35 -9.79
CA ALA A 335 -12.75 10.27 -11.11
C ALA A 335 -11.70 10.40 -12.22
N VAL A 336 -11.90 9.69 -13.31
CA VAL A 336 -11.06 9.77 -14.50
C VAL A 336 -11.52 10.92 -15.38
N PRO A 337 -10.68 11.94 -15.64
CA PRO A 337 -11.06 13.06 -16.49
C PRO A 337 -11.48 12.61 -17.89
N GLY A 338 -12.61 13.14 -18.38
CA GLY A 338 -13.12 12.87 -19.71
C GLY A 338 -13.81 11.51 -19.90
N VAL A 339 -13.98 10.72 -18.82
CA VAL A 339 -14.77 9.47 -18.86
C VAL A 339 -15.70 9.40 -17.66
N GLU A 340 -16.93 9.86 -17.83
CA GLU A 340 -17.96 9.85 -16.79
C GLU A 340 -18.24 8.41 -16.31
N GLY A 341 -18.31 8.22 -15.00
CA GLY A 341 -18.55 6.92 -14.39
C GLY A 341 -17.31 6.03 -14.25
N LEU A 342 -16.11 6.48 -14.68
CA LEU A 342 -14.86 5.76 -14.47
C LEU A 342 -14.06 6.38 -13.31
N TYR A 343 -13.61 5.54 -12.38
CA TYR A 343 -12.84 5.93 -11.19
C TYR A 343 -11.60 5.06 -11.06
N VAL A 344 -10.57 5.59 -10.41
CA VAL A 344 -9.31 4.90 -10.13
C VAL A 344 -8.98 5.00 -8.64
N ALA A 345 -8.47 3.93 -8.05
CA ALA A 345 -7.78 3.91 -6.76
C ALA A 345 -6.60 2.93 -6.87
N ALA A 346 -5.45 3.41 -7.34
CA ALA A 346 -4.28 2.61 -7.64
C ALA A 346 -3.00 3.46 -7.69
N GLY A 347 -1.82 2.84 -7.84
CA GLY A 347 -0.55 3.54 -7.96
C GLY A 347 0.03 3.98 -6.62
N PHE A 348 -0.16 3.21 -5.58
CA PHE A 348 0.19 3.58 -4.20
C PHE A 348 1.68 3.53 -3.86
N SER A 349 2.55 3.18 -4.76
CA SER A 349 4.02 3.23 -4.62
C SER A 349 4.57 2.65 -3.29
N GLY A 350 3.93 1.55 -2.82
CA GLY A 350 4.30 0.88 -1.57
C GLY A 350 3.49 1.28 -0.32
N HIS A 351 2.63 2.30 -0.39
CA HIS A 351 1.85 2.80 0.75
C HIS A 351 0.39 2.30 0.78
N GLY A 352 -0.02 1.49 -0.19
CA GLY A 352 -1.42 1.13 -0.43
C GLY A 352 -2.12 0.52 0.78
N PHE A 353 -1.48 -0.40 1.50
CA PHE A 353 -2.11 -1.03 2.65
C PHE A 353 -2.45 -0.01 3.74
N MET A 354 -1.49 0.81 4.16
CA MET A 354 -1.70 1.74 5.27
C MET A 354 -2.75 2.80 4.96
N HIS A 355 -2.86 3.26 3.71
CA HIS A 355 -3.81 4.27 3.27
C HIS A 355 -5.16 3.70 2.79
N THR A 356 -5.28 2.37 2.68
CA THR A 356 -6.48 1.71 2.13
C THR A 356 -7.80 2.22 2.72
N PRO A 357 -8.02 2.29 4.05
CA PRO A 357 -9.32 2.71 4.56
C PRO A 357 -9.68 4.14 4.17
N ALA A 358 -8.71 5.05 4.27
CA ALA A 358 -8.93 6.45 3.93
C ALA A 358 -9.22 6.63 2.44
N THR A 359 -8.36 6.09 1.57
CA THR A 359 -8.52 6.24 0.12
C THR A 359 -9.74 5.54 -0.43
N ALA A 360 -10.11 4.37 0.12
CA ALA A 360 -11.33 3.68 -0.25
C ALA A 360 -12.60 4.46 0.15
N GLN A 361 -12.62 5.04 1.35
CA GLN A 361 -13.71 5.93 1.77
C GLN A 361 -13.82 7.13 0.83
N LEU A 362 -12.71 7.81 0.58
CA LEU A 362 -12.68 9.06 -0.20
C LEU A 362 -13.08 8.86 -1.66
N VAL A 363 -12.63 7.76 -2.30
CA VAL A 363 -13.08 7.46 -3.67
C VAL A 363 -14.56 7.10 -3.71
N VAL A 364 -15.09 6.42 -2.69
CA VAL A 364 -16.53 6.13 -2.60
C VAL A 364 -17.34 7.41 -2.40
N GLU A 365 -16.88 8.35 -1.57
CA GLU A 365 -17.51 9.68 -1.46
C GLU A 365 -17.56 10.38 -2.82
N GLU A 366 -16.46 10.39 -3.56
CA GLU A 366 -16.43 11.00 -4.89
C GLU A 366 -17.35 10.28 -5.89
N MET A 367 -17.42 8.95 -5.83
CA MET A 367 -18.31 8.15 -6.68
C MET A 367 -19.80 8.42 -6.45
N LEU A 368 -20.18 8.65 -5.20
CA LEU A 368 -21.59 8.80 -4.82
C LEU A 368 -22.03 10.26 -4.71
N ASP A 369 -21.15 11.13 -4.21
CA ASP A 369 -21.46 12.51 -3.88
C ASP A 369 -20.84 13.51 -4.87
N GLY A 370 -20.08 13.01 -5.88
CA GLY A 370 -19.38 13.81 -6.88
C GLY A 370 -18.12 14.52 -6.37
N ARG A 371 -17.77 14.34 -5.11
CA ARG A 371 -16.54 14.84 -4.50
C ARG A 371 -16.22 14.09 -3.22
N ALA A 372 -14.95 13.98 -2.87
CA ALA A 372 -14.51 13.61 -1.53
C ALA A 372 -14.75 14.80 -0.57
N HIS A 373 -15.42 14.56 0.56
CA HIS A 373 -15.78 15.60 1.53
C HIS A 373 -15.09 15.43 2.88
N THR A 374 -14.64 14.22 3.22
CA THR A 374 -13.90 13.96 4.47
C THR A 374 -12.48 14.56 4.42
N LEU A 375 -11.84 14.50 3.26
CA LEU A 375 -10.56 15.12 2.99
C LEU A 375 -10.48 15.48 1.49
N ASP A 376 -9.96 16.65 1.16
CA ASP A 376 -9.72 17.04 -0.23
C ASP A 376 -8.59 16.19 -0.83
N ILE A 377 -8.92 15.43 -1.88
CA ILE A 377 -8.00 14.57 -2.63
C ILE A 377 -7.78 15.06 -4.06
N SER A 378 -8.12 16.29 -4.38
CA SER A 378 -7.95 16.85 -5.73
C SER A 378 -6.51 16.76 -6.24
N ASP A 379 -5.53 16.79 -5.34
CA ASP A 379 -4.11 16.60 -5.64
C ASP A 379 -3.77 15.14 -6.04
N LEU A 380 -4.62 14.16 -5.71
CA LEU A 380 -4.46 12.77 -6.13
C LEU A 380 -5.14 12.45 -7.47
N SER A 381 -5.82 13.43 -8.08
CA SER A 381 -6.46 13.27 -9.38
C SER A 381 -5.44 12.89 -10.47
N LEU A 382 -5.89 12.05 -11.42
CA LEU A 382 -5.11 11.71 -12.62
C LEU A 382 -4.73 12.96 -13.45
N GLU A 383 -5.51 14.03 -13.38
CA GLU A 383 -5.30 15.28 -14.12
C GLU A 383 -3.94 15.95 -13.79
N ARG A 384 -3.38 15.71 -12.58
CA ARG A 384 -2.09 16.29 -12.20
C ARG A 384 -0.96 15.95 -13.15
N PHE A 385 -1.00 14.78 -13.79
CA PHE A 385 0.02 14.36 -14.76
C PHE A 385 -0.15 15.03 -16.13
N ALA A 386 -1.38 15.36 -16.53
CA ALA A 386 -1.65 16.07 -17.78
C ALA A 386 -1.26 17.55 -17.69
N THR A 387 -1.45 18.17 -16.53
CA THR A 387 -1.14 19.58 -16.28
C THR A 387 0.32 19.84 -15.89
N GLY A 388 1.10 18.77 -15.69
CA GLY A 388 2.47 18.86 -15.19
C GLY A 388 2.57 19.34 -13.75
N ARG A 389 1.46 19.40 -13.02
CA ARG A 389 1.42 19.75 -11.59
C ARG A 389 2.11 18.65 -10.81
N ARG A 390 3.08 19.03 -9.99
CA ARG A 390 3.78 18.11 -9.06
C ARG A 390 3.54 18.61 -7.64
N PRO A 391 2.40 18.26 -7.03
CA PRO A 391 2.06 18.76 -5.69
C PRO A 391 2.90 18.12 -4.58
N PHE A 392 3.65 17.07 -4.90
CA PHE A 392 4.31 16.22 -3.92
C PHE A 392 5.83 16.24 -4.04
N THR A 393 6.48 16.01 -2.90
CA THR A 393 7.90 15.69 -2.82
C THR A 393 8.07 14.19 -3.03
N PRO A 394 8.96 13.72 -3.93
CA PRO A 394 9.17 12.28 -4.10
C PRO A 394 9.54 11.61 -2.77
N THR A 395 8.80 10.58 -2.40
CA THR A 395 9.04 9.83 -1.16
C THR A 395 10.17 8.84 -1.41
N VAL A 396 11.26 8.97 -0.67
CA VAL A 396 12.43 8.10 -0.81
C VAL A 396 12.32 6.94 0.18
N LEU A 397 11.63 5.86 -0.21
CA LEU A 397 11.80 4.54 0.48
C LEU A 397 11.68 3.39 -0.49
#